data_bb1595b4b4b42a44190fd75ea1df6e9d
#
_entry.id   bb1595b4b4b42a44190fd75ea1df6e9d
#
_cell.length_a   1.000
_cell.length_b   1.000
_cell.length_c   1.000
_cell.angle_alpha   90.00
_cell.angle_beta   90.00
_cell.angle_gamma   90.00
#
_symmetry.space_group_name_H-M   'P 1'
#
loop_
_entity.id
_entity.type
_entity.pdbx_description
1 polymer ?
#
loop_
_entity_poly.entity_id
_entity_poly.type
_entity_poly.pdbx_seq_one_letter_code
_entity_poly.pdbx_strand_id
1 'polypeptide(L)'
;MIFMKHTINYFEKGNELLAQKKYAEAILCYEKDLKNGRVNNRSKVMFNMGIAYNYLGKYKKAVKCYEEVLKDKSYVSPYKALNNMGNSYYRLSQYNKAIQCYESALSYENYLSQGNTWFNMGLIYNQLKQYDKAIMCYKKAMEDKNYTPLPNIWNELTRAYNKINQVDHKQLSLQKMSS
;
A
#
# COMPACT_ATOMS: atom_id res chain seq x y z
N MET A 1 -27.56 3.10 43.66
CA MET A 1 -26.27 3.45 43.07
C MET A 1 -26.10 2.60 41.82
N ILE A 2 -26.44 3.14 40.61
CA ILE A 2 -26.39 2.40 39.34
C ILE A 2 -24.94 2.50 38.87
N PHE A 3 -24.19 1.42 38.98
CA PHE A 3 -22.87 1.30 38.34
C PHE A 3 -23.05 1.38 36.83
N MET A 4 -22.79 2.54 36.24
CA MET A 4 -22.60 2.62 34.80
C MET A 4 -21.44 1.69 34.45
N LYS A 5 -21.76 0.51 33.88
CA LYS A 5 -20.77 -0.32 33.21
C LYS A 5 -20.23 0.52 32.06
N HIS A 6 -19.04 1.12 32.22
CA HIS A 6 -18.31 1.70 31.09
C HIS A 6 -18.07 0.57 30.07
N THR A 7 -18.95 0.52 29.08
CA THR A 7 -18.78 -0.41 27.97
C THR A 7 -17.51 0.00 27.22
N ILE A 8 -16.46 -0.82 27.34
CA ILE A 8 -15.18 -0.57 26.66
C ILE A 8 -15.44 -0.44 25.16
N ASN A 9 -15.06 0.69 24.59
CA ASN A 9 -15.06 0.86 23.16
C ASN A 9 -13.80 0.18 22.59
N TYR A 10 -13.95 -1.07 22.16
CA TYR A 10 -12.82 -1.86 21.65
C TYR A 10 -12.22 -1.29 20.35
N PHE A 11 -13.02 -0.61 19.53
CA PHE A 11 -12.51 0.07 18.35
C PHE A 11 -11.52 1.19 18.71
N GLU A 12 -11.93 2.10 19.61
CA GLU A 12 -11.06 3.18 20.07
C GLU A 12 -9.81 2.66 20.78
N LYS A 13 -9.99 1.66 21.64
CA LYS A 13 -8.85 1.01 22.31
C LYS A 13 -7.88 0.38 21.31
N GLY A 14 -8.40 -0.25 20.25
CA GLY A 14 -7.60 -0.79 19.16
C GLY A 14 -6.82 0.31 18.42
N ASN A 15 -7.46 1.46 18.18
CA ASN A 15 -6.81 2.60 17.52
C ASN A 15 -5.66 3.20 18.37
N GLU A 16 -5.86 3.33 19.67
CA GLU A 16 -4.81 3.74 20.63
C GLU A 16 -3.60 2.79 20.58
N LEU A 17 -3.87 1.49 20.63
CA LEU A 17 -2.83 0.46 20.58
C LEU A 17 -2.10 0.44 19.22
N LEU A 18 -2.82 0.66 18.13
CA LEU A 18 -2.25 0.79 16.79
C LEU A 18 -1.28 1.99 16.73
N ALA A 19 -1.69 3.14 17.26
CA ALA A 19 -0.86 4.34 17.35
C ALA A 19 0.41 4.11 18.22
N GLN A 20 0.28 3.31 19.30
CA GLN A 20 1.40 2.88 20.14
C GLN A 20 2.26 1.78 19.50
N LYS A 21 1.99 1.36 18.26
CA LYS A 21 2.65 0.25 17.55
C LYS A 21 2.49 -1.12 18.23
N LYS A 22 1.51 -1.27 19.11
CA LYS A 22 1.14 -2.54 19.78
C LYS A 22 0.19 -3.34 18.88
N TYR A 23 0.68 -3.74 17.71
CA TYR A 23 -0.14 -4.27 16.62
C TYR A 23 -0.91 -5.55 16.98
N ALA A 24 -0.30 -6.46 17.73
CA ALA A 24 -0.96 -7.70 18.15
C ALA A 24 -2.13 -7.44 19.12
N GLU A 25 -1.93 -6.54 20.07
CA GLU A 25 -2.96 -6.16 21.05
C GLU A 25 -4.09 -5.37 20.36
N ALA A 26 -3.75 -4.49 19.39
CA ALA A 26 -4.74 -3.78 18.59
C ALA A 26 -5.67 -4.75 17.84
N ILE A 27 -5.11 -5.81 17.21
CA ILE A 27 -5.89 -6.85 16.54
C ILE A 27 -6.85 -7.54 17.49
N LEU A 28 -6.42 -7.89 18.69
CA LEU A 28 -7.31 -8.51 19.70
C LEU A 28 -8.49 -7.60 20.09
N CYS A 29 -8.25 -6.29 20.18
CA CYS A 29 -9.32 -5.32 20.41
C CYS A 29 -10.28 -5.26 19.23
N TYR A 30 -9.77 -5.19 17.99
CA TYR A 30 -10.61 -5.18 16.79
C TYR A 30 -11.44 -6.46 16.64
N GLU A 31 -10.87 -7.63 16.95
CA GLU A 31 -11.61 -8.90 16.95
C GLU A 31 -12.76 -8.90 17.97
N LYS A 32 -12.54 -8.32 19.15
CA LYS A 32 -13.60 -8.16 20.17
C LYS A 32 -14.69 -7.20 19.69
N ASP A 33 -14.32 -6.09 19.04
CA ASP A 33 -15.29 -5.14 18.49
C ASP A 33 -16.18 -5.79 17.43
N LEU A 34 -15.57 -6.56 16.51
CA LEU A 34 -16.30 -7.32 15.48
C LEU A 34 -17.27 -8.35 16.06
N LYS A 35 -16.88 -9.05 17.16
CA LYS A 35 -17.75 -10.00 17.85
C LYS A 35 -18.93 -9.35 18.57
N ASN A 36 -18.76 -8.10 19.03
CA ASN A 36 -19.83 -7.36 19.69
C ASN A 36 -20.90 -6.82 18.75
N GLY A 37 -20.81 -7.12 17.45
CA GLY A 37 -21.86 -6.85 16.47
C GLY A 37 -22.09 -5.37 16.14
N ARG A 38 -21.11 -4.49 16.42
CA ARG A 38 -21.18 -3.07 16.03
C ARG A 38 -20.96 -2.92 14.52
N VAL A 39 -22.05 -3.10 13.75
CA VAL A 39 -22.02 -3.15 12.26
C VAL A 39 -21.52 -1.85 11.62
N ASN A 40 -21.76 -0.70 12.26
CA ASN A 40 -21.51 0.64 11.67
C ASN A 40 -20.02 0.98 11.41
N ASN A 41 -19.08 0.21 11.98
CA ASN A 41 -17.65 0.47 11.84
C ASN A 41 -16.87 -0.70 11.24
N ARG A 42 -17.54 -1.74 10.74
CA ARG A 42 -16.89 -2.98 10.28
C ARG A 42 -15.75 -2.70 9.30
N SER A 43 -15.97 -1.90 8.27
CA SER A 43 -14.96 -1.61 7.27
C SER A 43 -13.78 -0.81 7.85
N LYS A 44 -14.03 0.11 8.78
CA LYS A 44 -12.96 0.83 9.48
C LYS A 44 -12.13 -0.10 10.36
N VAL A 45 -12.79 -1.00 11.08
CA VAL A 45 -12.11 -2.03 11.91
C VAL A 45 -11.26 -2.93 11.02
N MET A 46 -11.81 -3.47 9.93
CA MET A 46 -11.09 -4.32 8.99
C MET A 46 -9.91 -3.59 8.34
N PHE A 47 -10.07 -2.31 7.98
CA PHE A 47 -8.98 -1.50 7.45
C PHE A 47 -7.82 -1.38 8.44
N ASN A 48 -8.10 -1.03 9.70
CA ASN A 48 -7.09 -0.89 10.74
C ASN A 48 -6.45 -2.24 11.12
N MET A 49 -7.22 -3.33 11.13
CA MET A 49 -6.67 -4.68 11.27
C MET A 49 -5.71 -5.02 10.13
N GLY A 50 -6.06 -4.66 8.90
CA GLY A 50 -5.19 -4.83 7.73
C GLY A 50 -3.86 -4.10 7.91
N ILE A 51 -3.88 -2.86 8.40
CA ILE A 51 -2.68 -2.09 8.74
C ILE A 51 -1.85 -2.83 9.80
N ALA A 52 -2.48 -3.25 10.91
CA ALA A 52 -1.79 -3.97 11.97
C ALA A 52 -1.16 -5.29 11.49
N TYR A 53 -1.86 -6.05 10.63
CA TYR A 53 -1.31 -7.26 10.02
C TYR A 53 -0.13 -6.96 9.08
N ASN A 54 -0.16 -5.86 8.34
CA ASN A 54 0.97 -5.45 7.49
C ASN A 54 2.22 -5.18 8.34
N TYR A 55 2.09 -4.44 9.44
CA TYR A 55 3.21 -4.15 10.33
C TYR A 55 3.78 -5.42 11.01
N LEU A 56 2.94 -6.43 11.24
CA LEU A 56 3.37 -7.74 11.75
C LEU A 56 3.92 -8.67 10.65
N GLY A 57 4.03 -8.23 9.40
CA GLY A 57 4.47 -9.06 8.28
C GLY A 57 3.46 -10.13 7.85
N LYS A 58 2.22 -10.09 8.37
CA LYS A 58 1.16 -11.05 8.07
C LYS A 58 0.38 -10.63 6.83
N TYR A 59 1.09 -10.43 5.71
CA TYR A 59 0.57 -9.80 4.49
C TYR A 59 -0.66 -10.50 3.90
N LYS A 60 -0.72 -11.85 3.92
CA LYS A 60 -1.91 -12.58 3.45
C LYS A 60 -3.16 -12.26 4.28
N LYS A 61 -3.01 -12.04 5.61
CA LYS A 61 -4.13 -11.62 6.46
C LYS A 61 -4.53 -10.18 6.20
N ALA A 62 -3.56 -9.30 5.98
CA ALA A 62 -3.81 -7.91 5.61
C ALA A 62 -4.63 -7.82 4.31
N VAL A 63 -4.26 -8.57 3.26
CA VAL A 63 -5.01 -8.64 2.00
C VAL A 63 -6.46 -9.01 2.26
N LYS A 64 -6.74 -10.08 3.03
CA LYS A 64 -8.12 -10.49 3.35
C LYS A 64 -8.91 -9.38 4.05
N CYS A 65 -8.26 -8.64 4.96
CA CYS A 65 -8.91 -7.50 5.61
C CYS A 65 -9.29 -6.40 4.61
N TYR A 66 -8.40 -6.06 3.68
CA TYR A 66 -8.69 -5.04 2.67
C TYR A 66 -9.73 -5.51 1.65
N GLU A 67 -9.74 -6.79 1.29
CA GLU A 67 -10.80 -7.38 0.45
C GLU A 67 -12.18 -7.22 1.11
N GLU A 68 -12.28 -7.44 2.43
CA GLU A 68 -13.54 -7.20 3.16
C GLU A 68 -13.94 -5.72 3.15
N VAL A 69 -12.98 -4.80 3.31
CA VAL A 69 -13.24 -3.36 3.20
C VAL A 69 -13.81 -2.99 1.82
N LEU A 70 -13.27 -3.56 0.75
CA LEU A 70 -13.66 -3.24 -0.63
C LEU A 70 -15.04 -3.81 -1.02
N LYS A 71 -15.60 -4.76 -0.24
CA LYS A 71 -16.99 -5.21 -0.41
C LYS A 71 -18.01 -4.16 0.04
N ASP A 72 -17.61 -3.28 0.94
CA ASP A 72 -18.47 -2.21 1.44
C ASP A 72 -18.43 -1.00 0.49
N LYS A 73 -19.42 -0.88 -0.36
CA LYS A 73 -19.54 0.21 -1.33
C LYS A 73 -19.74 1.60 -0.68
N SER A 74 -20.09 1.64 0.61
CA SER A 74 -20.25 2.88 1.37
C SER A 74 -18.93 3.37 1.99
N TYR A 75 -17.86 2.57 1.90
CA TYR A 75 -16.56 2.95 2.44
C TYR A 75 -15.96 4.13 1.68
N VAL A 76 -15.77 5.24 2.38
CA VAL A 76 -15.45 6.55 1.77
C VAL A 76 -14.04 6.67 1.17
N SER A 77 -13.14 5.75 1.45
CA SER A 77 -11.74 5.83 1.01
C SER A 77 -11.21 4.50 0.47
N PRO A 78 -11.87 3.88 -0.53
CA PRO A 78 -11.47 2.58 -1.06
C PRO A 78 -10.05 2.60 -1.66
N TYR A 79 -9.60 3.73 -2.20
CA TYR A 79 -8.23 3.91 -2.67
C TYR A 79 -7.16 3.66 -1.60
N LYS A 80 -7.45 3.98 -0.31
CA LYS A 80 -6.53 3.67 0.79
C LYS A 80 -6.40 2.17 1.02
N ALA A 81 -7.52 1.45 0.95
CA ALA A 81 -7.52 -0.01 1.08
C ALA A 81 -6.79 -0.66 -0.10
N LEU A 82 -7.05 -0.21 -1.33
CA LEU A 82 -6.38 -0.68 -2.54
C LEU A 82 -4.87 -0.42 -2.47
N ASN A 83 -4.45 0.79 -2.11
CA ASN A 83 -3.02 1.10 -1.97
C ASN A 83 -2.33 0.21 -0.93
N ASN A 84 -2.92 0.04 0.25
CA ASN A 84 -2.36 -0.81 1.29
C ASN A 84 -2.40 -2.31 0.91
N MET A 85 -3.40 -2.75 0.15
CA MET A 85 -3.47 -4.09 -0.41
C MET A 85 -2.37 -4.30 -1.45
N GLY A 86 -2.12 -3.31 -2.29
CA GLY A 86 -0.98 -3.28 -3.23
C GLY A 86 0.35 -3.43 -2.51
N ASN A 87 0.56 -2.67 -1.42
CA ASN A 87 1.75 -2.82 -0.56
C ASN A 87 1.89 -4.24 -0.01
N SER A 88 0.78 -4.86 0.42
CA SER A 88 0.79 -6.25 0.91
C SER A 88 1.18 -7.24 -0.19
N TYR A 89 0.64 -7.07 -1.40
CA TYR A 89 0.99 -7.91 -2.56
C TYR A 89 2.44 -7.71 -2.99
N TYR A 90 2.95 -6.47 -2.96
CA TYR A 90 4.37 -6.20 -3.19
C TYR A 90 5.28 -6.99 -2.23
N ARG A 91 4.96 -6.95 -0.92
CA ARG A 91 5.70 -7.69 0.11
C ARG A 91 5.60 -9.22 -0.04
N LEU A 92 4.56 -9.70 -0.71
CA LEU A 92 4.38 -11.11 -1.10
C LEU A 92 5.05 -11.43 -2.45
N SER A 93 5.75 -10.48 -3.08
CA SER A 93 6.33 -10.58 -4.42
C SER A 93 5.28 -10.88 -5.52
N GLN A 94 4.01 -10.59 -5.27
CA GLN A 94 2.91 -10.73 -6.23
C GLN A 94 2.75 -9.43 -7.03
N TYR A 95 3.78 -9.10 -7.81
CA TYR A 95 3.95 -7.80 -8.46
C TYR A 95 2.78 -7.40 -9.37
N ASN A 96 2.26 -8.31 -10.18
CA ASN A 96 1.12 -8.00 -11.07
C ASN A 96 -0.13 -7.61 -10.28
N LYS A 97 -0.42 -8.31 -9.17
CA LYS A 97 -1.56 -7.95 -8.31
C LYS A 97 -1.35 -6.62 -7.59
N ALA A 98 -0.12 -6.35 -7.17
CA ALA A 98 0.21 -5.06 -6.58
C ALA A 98 -0.02 -3.91 -7.56
N ILE A 99 0.44 -4.04 -8.82
CA ILE A 99 0.22 -3.05 -9.87
C ILE A 99 -1.29 -2.83 -10.11
N GLN A 100 -2.08 -3.89 -10.26
CA GLN A 100 -3.53 -3.79 -10.44
C GLN A 100 -4.21 -3.04 -9.28
N CYS A 101 -3.80 -3.30 -8.03
CA CYS A 101 -4.31 -2.59 -6.87
C CYS A 101 -3.94 -1.09 -6.90
N TYR A 102 -2.72 -0.76 -7.27
CA TYR A 102 -2.28 0.64 -7.38
C TYR A 102 -2.98 1.38 -8.51
N GLU A 103 -3.11 0.77 -9.69
CA GLU A 103 -3.85 1.34 -10.83
C GLU A 103 -5.31 1.60 -10.45
N SER A 104 -5.95 0.63 -9.77
CA SER A 104 -7.31 0.80 -9.25
C SER A 104 -7.39 1.92 -8.21
N ALA A 105 -6.37 2.09 -7.34
CA ALA A 105 -6.35 3.20 -6.38
C ALA A 105 -6.21 4.55 -7.09
N LEU A 106 -5.35 4.62 -8.11
CA LEU A 106 -5.07 5.83 -8.89
C LEU A 106 -6.25 6.28 -9.76
N SER A 107 -7.21 5.39 -10.05
CA SER A 107 -8.42 5.75 -10.81
C SER A 107 -9.44 6.55 -10.01
N TYR A 108 -9.27 6.70 -8.68
CA TYR A 108 -10.16 7.49 -7.85
C TYR A 108 -9.79 8.98 -7.89
N GLU A 109 -10.70 9.83 -8.37
CA GLU A 109 -10.49 11.28 -8.48
C GLU A 109 -10.20 11.96 -7.13
N ASN A 110 -10.80 11.46 -6.05
CA ASN A 110 -10.60 11.99 -4.69
C ASN A 110 -9.33 11.47 -4.01
N TYR A 111 -8.47 10.73 -4.72
CA TYR A 111 -7.17 10.30 -4.23
C TYR A 111 -6.13 11.39 -4.45
N LEU A 112 -6.08 12.37 -3.55
CA LEU A 112 -5.27 13.59 -3.72
C LEU A 112 -3.76 13.40 -3.52
N SER A 113 -3.31 12.37 -2.77
CA SER A 113 -1.89 12.13 -2.51
C SER A 113 -1.47 10.80 -3.13
N GLN A 114 -1.18 10.83 -4.44
CA GLN A 114 -0.89 9.65 -5.25
C GLN A 114 0.60 9.29 -5.31
N GLY A 115 1.48 10.22 -4.90
CA GLY A 115 2.92 10.10 -5.08
C GLY A 115 3.53 8.82 -4.48
N ASN A 116 3.08 8.41 -3.27
CA ASN A 116 3.53 7.15 -2.68
C ASN A 116 3.13 5.92 -3.54
N THR A 117 1.94 5.95 -4.14
CA THR A 117 1.46 4.86 -5.00
C THR A 117 2.29 4.78 -6.28
N TRP A 118 2.54 5.92 -6.92
CA TRP A 118 3.43 6.01 -8.09
C TRP A 118 4.84 5.55 -7.76
N PHE A 119 5.41 5.98 -6.63
CA PHE A 119 6.73 5.55 -6.19
C PHE A 119 6.79 4.02 -6.02
N ASN A 120 5.81 3.42 -5.33
CA ASN A 120 5.75 1.98 -5.11
C ASN A 120 5.59 1.18 -6.41
N MET A 121 4.80 1.70 -7.38
CA MET A 121 4.73 1.13 -8.73
C MET A 121 6.09 1.18 -9.43
N GLY A 122 6.79 2.31 -9.32
CA GLY A 122 8.14 2.46 -9.86
C GLY A 122 9.11 1.42 -9.32
N LEU A 123 9.08 1.15 -8.02
CA LEU A 123 9.89 0.08 -7.40
C LEU A 123 9.58 -1.29 -8.00
N ILE A 124 8.30 -1.60 -8.25
CA ILE A 124 7.91 -2.86 -8.88
C ILE A 124 8.43 -2.95 -10.32
N TYR A 125 8.22 -1.91 -11.12
CA TYR A 125 8.69 -1.89 -12.51
C TYR A 125 10.22 -2.00 -12.59
N ASN A 126 10.95 -1.40 -11.64
CA ASN A 126 12.39 -1.56 -11.51
C ASN A 126 12.79 -3.02 -11.22
N GLN A 127 12.10 -3.70 -10.30
CA GLN A 127 12.29 -5.13 -10.03
C GLN A 127 12.00 -6.02 -11.25
N LEU A 128 10.99 -5.65 -12.04
CA LEU A 128 10.62 -6.33 -13.28
C LEU A 128 11.52 -5.95 -14.47
N LYS A 129 12.56 -5.13 -14.25
CA LYS A 129 13.48 -4.60 -15.28
C LYS A 129 12.78 -3.78 -16.38
N GLN A 130 11.59 -3.25 -16.10
CA GLN A 130 10.84 -2.36 -16.97
C GLN A 130 11.20 -0.91 -16.62
N TYR A 131 12.44 -0.54 -16.92
CA TYR A 131 13.05 0.69 -16.41
C TYR A 131 12.35 1.96 -16.91
N ASP A 132 11.88 1.98 -18.17
CA ASP A 132 11.13 3.12 -18.71
C ASP A 132 9.86 3.41 -17.92
N LYS A 133 9.11 2.34 -17.57
CA LYS A 133 7.91 2.46 -16.74
C LYS A 133 8.26 2.88 -15.30
N ALA A 134 9.37 2.40 -14.76
CA ALA A 134 9.84 2.82 -13.45
C ALA A 134 10.14 4.32 -13.42
N ILE A 135 10.88 4.83 -14.42
CA ILE A 135 11.20 6.25 -14.58
C ILE A 135 9.94 7.09 -14.68
N MET A 136 8.97 6.67 -15.51
CA MET A 136 7.68 7.36 -15.64
C MET A 136 6.97 7.45 -14.29
N CYS A 137 6.92 6.35 -13.53
CA CYS A 137 6.27 6.31 -12.23
C CYS A 137 6.98 7.22 -11.21
N TYR A 138 8.31 7.23 -11.16
CA TYR A 138 9.05 8.11 -10.26
C TYR A 138 8.84 9.59 -10.60
N LYS A 139 8.81 9.95 -11.90
CA LYS A 139 8.49 11.32 -12.33
C LYS A 139 7.09 11.73 -11.88
N LYS A 140 6.06 10.89 -12.10
CA LYS A 140 4.69 11.15 -11.63
C LYS A 140 4.61 11.29 -10.12
N ALA A 141 5.39 10.50 -9.35
CA ALA A 141 5.46 10.66 -7.92
C ALA A 141 5.99 12.04 -7.52
N MET A 142 7.01 12.54 -8.20
CA MET A 142 7.61 13.85 -7.93
C MET A 142 6.75 15.04 -8.39
N GLU A 143 5.86 14.84 -9.36
CA GLU A 143 4.91 15.85 -9.83
C GLU A 143 3.72 16.05 -8.87
N ASP A 144 3.46 15.08 -7.96
CA ASP A 144 2.38 15.18 -6.98
C ASP A 144 2.72 16.20 -5.89
N LYS A 145 2.01 17.33 -5.91
CA LYS A 145 2.19 18.45 -4.96
C LYS A 145 1.92 18.06 -3.49
N ASN A 146 1.16 16.99 -3.26
CA ASN A 146 0.82 16.48 -1.94
C ASN A 146 1.79 15.39 -1.45
N TYR A 147 2.82 15.10 -2.23
CA TYR A 147 3.83 14.10 -1.93
C TYR A 147 5.15 14.74 -1.54
N THR A 148 5.67 14.40 -0.40
CA THR A 148 7.05 14.73 -0.05
C THR A 148 7.95 13.62 -0.55
N PRO A 149 8.78 13.87 -1.58
CA PRO A 149 9.63 12.85 -2.15
C PRO A 149 10.53 12.22 -1.09
N LEU A 150 10.52 10.88 -1.04
CA LEU A 150 11.45 10.16 -0.17
C LEU A 150 12.89 10.39 -0.67
N PRO A 151 13.88 10.51 0.23
CA PRO A 151 15.27 10.78 -0.16
C PRO A 151 15.85 9.78 -1.17
N ASN A 152 15.31 8.56 -1.20
CA ASN A 152 15.75 7.49 -2.09
C ASN A 152 15.17 7.55 -3.50
N ILE A 153 14.14 8.39 -3.79
CA ILE A 153 13.52 8.42 -5.12
C ILE A 153 14.53 8.83 -6.21
N TRP A 154 15.42 9.78 -5.89
CA TRP A 154 16.47 10.20 -6.80
C TRP A 154 17.48 9.08 -7.10
N ASN A 155 17.81 8.28 -6.09
CA ASN A 155 18.69 7.14 -6.24
C ASN A 155 18.04 6.06 -7.13
N GLU A 156 16.76 5.77 -6.93
CA GLU A 156 16.03 4.79 -7.73
C GLU A 156 15.88 5.27 -9.19
N LEU A 157 15.58 6.56 -9.39
CA LEU A 157 15.51 7.16 -10.71
C LEU A 157 16.85 7.08 -11.45
N THR A 158 17.94 7.45 -10.79
CA THR A 158 19.31 7.37 -11.33
C THR A 158 19.69 5.93 -11.68
N ARG A 159 19.36 4.97 -10.81
CA ARG A 159 19.59 3.54 -11.08
C ARG A 159 18.84 3.07 -12.32
N ALA A 160 17.59 3.46 -12.48
CA ALA A 160 16.79 3.08 -13.64
C ALA A 160 17.39 3.63 -14.94
N TYR A 161 17.81 4.90 -14.98
CA TYR A 161 18.49 5.48 -16.13
C TYR A 161 19.82 4.77 -16.47
N ASN A 162 20.64 4.48 -15.45
CA ASN A 162 21.91 3.78 -15.66
C ASN A 162 21.69 2.36 -16.20
N LYS A 163 20.58 1.69 -15.82
CA LYS A 163 20.24 0.37 -16.35
C LYS A 163 19.84 0.41 -17.81
N ILE A 164 19.08 1.41 -18.25
CA ILE A 164 18.75 1.61 -19.68
C ILE A 164 20.03 1.82 -20.47
N ASN A 165 20.86 2.75 -20.07
CA ASN A 165 22.13 3.05 -20.78
C ASN A 165 23.04 1.81 -20.89
N GLN A 166 23.11 0.96 -19.83
CA GLN A 166 23.87 -0.30 -19.89
C GLN A 166 23.29 -1.29 -20.90
N VAL A 167 21.96 -1.37 -21.03
CA VAL A 167 21.29 -2.24 -22.02
C VAL A 167 21.59 -1.77 -23.42
N ASP A 168 21.46 -0.46 -23.69
CA ASP A 168 21.71 0.13 -25.00
C ASP A 168 23.17 -0.07 -25.46
N HIS A 169 24.13 0.16 -24.57
CA HIS A 169 25.54 -0.10 -24.87
C HIS A 169 25.81 -1.58 -25.17
N LYS A 170 25.18 -2.50 -24.47
CA LYS A 170 25.32 -3.93 -24.71
C LYS A 170 24.74 -4.32 -26.07
N GLN A 171 23.56 -3.81 -26.43
CA GLN A 171 22.93 -4.06 -27.73
C GLN A 171 23.78 -3.55 -28.88
N LEU A 172 24.29 -2.30 -28.76
CA LEU A 172 25.20 -1.70 -29.77
C LEU A 172 26.48 -2.53 -29.95
N SER A 173 27.06 -3.05 -28.85
CA SER A 173 28.27 -3.87 -28.95
C SER A 173 28.01 -5.20 -29.64
N LEU A 174 26.88 -5.86 -29.38
CA LEU A 174 26.48 -7.10 -30.03
C LEU A 174 26.21 -6.93 -31.53
N GLN A 175 25.57 -5.81 -31.94
CA GLN A 175 25.37 -5.48 -33.35
C GLN A 175 26.68 -5.26 -34.11
N LYS A 176 27.67 -4.63 -33.47
CA LYS A 176 29.01 -4.42 -34.08
C LYS A 176 29.84 -5.71 -34.20
N MET A 177 29.53 -6.75 -33.42
CA MET A 177 30.19 -8.07 -33.47
C MET A 177 29.54 -9.00 -34.49
N SER A 178 28.33 -8.69 -34.98
CA SER A 178 27.57 -9.47 -35.94
C SER A 178 27.59 -8.86 -37.38
N SER A 179 28.19 -7.71 -37.56
CA SER A 179 28.45 -7.04 -38.83
C SER A 179 29.92 -7.22 -39.25
#